data_c69c1e4166a48c4b056feac766e92506
#
_entry.id   c69c1e4166a48c4b056feac766e92506
#
_cell.length_a   1.000
_cell.length_b   1.000
_cell.length_c   1.000
_cell.angle_alpha   90.00
_cell.angle_beta   90.00
_cell.angle_gamma   90.00
#
_symmetry.space_group_name_H-M   'P 1'
#
loop_
_entity.id
_entity.type
_entity.pdbx_description
1 polymer ?
#
loop_
_entity_poly.entity_id
_entity_poly.type
_entity_poly.pdbx_seq_one_letter_code
_entity_poly.pdbx_strand_id
1 'polypeptide(L)'
;MNGVAVVFDHTALLALGSGSQLASQLVVAAHGQPGRHVYAPALCLVAAVAQRPALADHIGALPAIEVVDLGYAAASSVGRLVAGGLTWQDAQAIDTARPGAEWPRGLPVVTTFPDAYHLCGIATIPL
;
A
#
# COMPACT_ATOMS: atom_id res chain seq x y z
N MET A 1 20.37 9.48 4.18
CA MET A 1 19.23 9.82 5.01
C MET A 1 18.26 8.66 5.10
N ASN A 2 17.76 8.42 6.29
CA ASN A 2 16.87 7.29 6.52
C ASN A 2 15.42 7.74 6.54
N GLY A 3 14.69 7.38 5.50
CA GLY A 3 13.25 7.55 5.48
C GLY A 3 12.55 6.36 6.13
N VAL A 4 11.30 6.54 6.47
CA VAL A 4 10.40 5.49 6.92
C VAL A 4 9.19 5.50 6.00
N ALA A 5 8.83 4.34 5.48
CA ALA A 5 7.67 4.24 4.61
C ALA A 5 6.91 2.94 4.86
N VAL A 6 5.64 2.99 4.56
CA VAL A 6 4.76 1.83 4.64
C VAL A 6 3.91 1.77 3.37
N VAL A 7 3.43 0.58 3.04
CA VAL A 7 2.51 0.35 1.92
C VAL A 7 1.13 0.07 2.51
N PHE A 8 0.14 0.84 2.09
CA PHE A 8 -1.26 0.56 2.43
C PHE A 8 -1.88 -0.29 1.33
N ASP A 9 -2.26 -1.52 1.65
CA ASP A 9 -3.04 -2.31 0.70
C ASP A 9 -4.51 -1.85 0.68
N HIS A 10 -5.36 -2.49 -0.12
CA HIS A 10 -6.77 -2.09 -0.21
C HIS A 10 -7.49 -2.21 1.14
N THR A 11 -7.12 -3.20 1.97
CA THR A 11 -7.75 -3.39 3.27
C THR A 11 -7.37 -2.25 4.23
N ALA A 12 -6.13 -1.78 4.17
CA ALA A 12 -5.68 -0.64 4.97
C ALA A 12 -6.38 0.65 4.55
N LEU A 13 -6.57 0.86 3.24
CA LEU A 13 -7.31 2.02 2.73
C LEU A 13 -8.76 2.00 3.19
N LEU A 14 -9.41 0.85 3.16
CA LEU A 14 -10.77 0.68 3.69
C LEU A 14 -10.81 0.94 5.20
N ALA A 15 -9.86 0.42 5.95
CA ALA A 15 -9.76 0.62 7.39
C ALA A 15 -9.56 2.12 7.74
N LEU A 16 -8.71 2.81 6.97
CA LEU A 16 -8.51 4.25 7.13
C LEU A 16 -9.84 5.00 6.95
N GLY A 17 -10.60 4.67 5.91
CA GLY A 17 -11.92 5.27 5.66
C GLY A 17 -12.95 4.93 6.73
N SER A 18 -12.76 3.84 7.45
CA SER A 18 -13.65 3.41 8.57
C SER A 18 -13.19 3.96 9.92
N GLY A 19 -12.14 4.78 9.96
CA GLY A 19 -11.69 5.42 11.19
C GLY A 19 -10.66 4.63 11.98
N SER A 20 -9.93 3.70 11.36
CA SER A 20 -8.82 3.00 12.02
C SER A 20 -7.85 4.00 12.61
N GLN A 21 -7.62 3.90 13.92
CA GLN A 21 -6.76 4.82 14.64
C GLN A 21 -5.30 4.65 14.23
N LEU A 22 -4.84 3.41 14.10
CA LEU A 22 -3.46 3.14 13.69
C LEU A 22 -3.20 3.62 12.27
N ALA A 23 -4.09 3.32 11.33
CA ALA A 23 -3.96 3.79 9.94
C ALA A 23 -3.93 5.31 9.88
N SER A 24 -4.83 5.98 10.62
CA SER A 24 -4.89 7.44 10.70
C SER A 24 -3.61 8.03 11.26
N GLN A 25 -3.04 7.43 12.30
CA GLN A 25 -1.79 7.88 12.92
C GLN A 25 -0.62 7.81 11.93
N LEU A 26 -0.56 6.76 11.11
CA LEU A 26 0.49 6.62 10.11
C LEU A 26 0.39 7.72 9.04
N VAL A 27 -0.82 8.06 8.62
CA VAL A 27 -1.04 9.13 7.64
C VAL A 27 -0.69 10.49 8.24
N VAL A 28 -1.11 10.76 9.49
CA VAL A 28 -0.78 12.01 10.18
C VAL A 28 0.74 12.17 10.33
N ALA A 29 1.43 11.11 10.70
CA ALA A 29 2.89 11.14 10.83
C ALA A 29 3.56 11.45 9.48
N ALA A 30 3.08 10.87 8.39
CA ALA A 30 3.60 11.15 7.05
C ALA A 30 3.32 12.59 6.62
N HIS A 31 2.18 13.15 7.00
CA HIS A 31 1.84 14.53 6.69
C HIS A 31 2.79 15.52 7.38
N GLY A 32 3.17 15.25 8.62
CA GLY A 32 3.99 16.16 9.42
C GLY A 32 5.50 15.97 9.30
N GLN A 33 5.97 14.86 8.72
CA GLN A 33 7.40 14.50 8.71
C GLN A 33 7.87 14.16 7.29
N PRO A 34 8.75 14.99 6.68
CA PRO A 34 9.18 14.80 5.28
C PRO A 34 9.82 13.45 4.98
N GLY A 35 10.43 12.81 5.96
CA GLY A 35 11.07 11.50 5.78
C GLY A 35 10.11 10.31 5.89
N ARG A 36 8.83 10.55 6.16
CA ARG A 36 7.84 9.48 6.31
C ARG A 36 6.90 9.46 5.12
N HIS A 37 6.61 8.27 4.63
CA HIS A 37 5.79 8.07 3.44
C HIS A 37 4.72 7.01 3.68
N VAL A 38 3.56 7.22 3.10
CA VAL A 38 2.50 6.23 2.97
C VAL A 38 2.23 6.03 1.49
N TYR A 39 2.53 4.85 0.99
CA TYR A 39 2.31 4.51 -0.42
C TYR A 39 1.02 3.72 -0.58
N ALA A 40 0.20 4.11 -1.53
CA ALA A 40 -0.99 3.38 -1.93
C ALA A 40 -0.81 2.90 -3.37
N PRO A 41 -0.56 1.61 -3.60
CA PRO A 41 -0.51 1.09 -4.96
C PRO A 41 -1.80 1.36 -5.72
N ALA A 42 -1.70 1.74 -6.99
CA ALA A 42 -2.86 2.13 -7.79
C ALA A 42 -3.96 1.06 -7.81
N LEU A 43 -3.60 -0.22 -7.93
CA LEU A 43 -4.58 -1.31 -7.95
C LEU A 43 -5.21 -1.54 -6.58
N CYS A 44 -4.51 -1.24 -5.48
CA CYS A 44 -5.09 -1.27 -4.15
C CYS A 44 -6.14 -0.16 -3.99
N LEU A 45 -5.86 1.02 -4.53
CA LEU A 45 -6.82 2.12 -4.54
C LEU A 45 -8.05 1.74 -5.37
N VAL A 46 -7.85 1.14 -6.56
CA VAL A 46 -8.96 0.65 -7.39
C VAL A 46 -9.84 -0.33 -6.61
N ALA A 47 -9.23 -1.32 -5.97
CA ALA A 47 -9.97 -2.33 -5.22
C ALA A 47 -10.77 -1.71 -4.05
N ALA A 48 -10.17 -0.78 -3.32
CA ALA A 48 -10.81 -0.11 -2.20
C ALA A 48 -11.98 0.78 -2.65
N VAL A 49 -11.78 1.58 -3.70
CA VAL A 49 -12.82 2.45 -4.26
C VAL A 49 -13.96 1.63 -4.87
N ALA A 50 -13.65 0.52 -5.54
CA ALA A 50 -14.68 -0.36 -6.09
C ALA A 50 -15.59 -0.91 -4.99
N GLN A 51 -15.03 -1.19 -3.82
CA GLN A 51 -15.79 -1.69 -2.68
C GLN A 51 -16.56 -0.59 -1.96
N ARG A 52 -15.99 0.62 -1.89
CA ARG A 52 -16.59 1.78 -1.23
C ARG A 52 -16.27 3.05 -2.02
N PRO A 53 -17.13 3.42 -2.98
CA PRO A 53 -16.84 4.54 -3.90
C PRO A 53 -16.59 5.89 -3.21
N ALA A 54 -17.23 6.16 -2.10
CA ALA A 54 -17.02 7.40 -1.35
C ALA A 54 -15.57 7.56 -0.84
N LEU A 55 -14.82 6.48 -0.78
CA LEU A 55 -13.43 6.49 -0.33
C LEU A 55 -12.53 7.29 -1.28
N ALA A 56 -12.89 7.40 -2.56
CA ALA A 56 -12.10 8.14 -3.54
C ALA A 56 -11.86 9.59 -3.10
N ASP A 57 -12.93 10.29 -2.70
CA ASP A 57 -12.82 11.68 -2.25
C ASP A 57 -12.06 11.80 -0.93
N HIS A 58 -12.28 10.85 -0.04
CA HIS A 58 -11.58 10.82 1.24
C HIS A 58 -10.07 10.69 1.05
N ILE A 59 -9.64 9.72 0.26
CA ILE A 59 -8.21 9.50 -0.03
C ILE A 59 -7.63 10.68 -0.82
N GLY A 60 -8.37 11.19 -1.80
CA GLY A 60 -7.93 12.33 -2.61
C GLY A 60 -7.71 13.60 -1.79
N ALA A 61 -8.33 13.73 -0.62
CA ALA A 61 -8.15 14.86 0.28
C ALA A 61 -6.93 14.69 1.22
N LEU A 62 -6.22 13.59 1.14
CA LEU A 62 -5.07 13.28 2.00
C LEU A 62 -3.77 13.34 1.19
N PRO A 63 -3.11 14.51 1.10
CA PRO A 63 -1.92 14.67 0.26
C PRO A 63 -0.72 13.84 0.72
N ALA A 64 -0.71 13.38 1.97
CA ALA A 64 0.35 12.52 2.48
C ALA A 64 0.31 11.11 1.88
N ILE A 65 -0.81 10.69 1.32
CA ILE A 65 -0.90 9.39 0.64
C ILE A 65 -0.40 9.55 -0.78
N GLU A 66 0.66 8.81 -1.11
CA GLU A 66 1.29 8.82 -2.41
C GLU A 66 0.85 7.60 -3.20
N VAL A 67 0.12 7.83 -4.29
CA VAL A 67 -0.33 6.73 -5.15
C VAL A 67 0.85 6.24 -6.00
N VAL A 68 1.10 4.94 -5.97
CA VAL A 68 2.16 4.31 -6.77
C VAL A 68 1.58 3.89 -8.10
N ASP A 69 2.08 4.49 -9.18
CA ASP A 69 1.62 4.22 -10.53
C ASP A 69 1.98 2.80 -11.00
N LEU A 70 1.26 2.34 -12.01
CA LEU A 70 1.50 1.06 -12.64
C LEU A 70 2.09 1.28 -14.04
N GLY A 71 3.37 1.71 -14.07
CA GLY A 71 4.08 1.87 -15.31
C GLY A 71 4.51 0.52 -15.92
N TYR A 72 5.27 0.53 -17.01
CA TYR A 72 5.60 -0.70 -17.75
C TYR A 72 6.30 -1.74 -16.89
N ALA A 73 7.36 -1.35 -16.18
CA ALA A 73 8.12 -2.29 -15.34
C ALA A 73 7.26 -2.88 -14.22
N ALA A 74 6.50 -2.03 -13.53
CA ALA A 74 5.60 -2.48 -12.47
C ALA A 74 4.49 -3.35 -13.02
N ALA A 75 3.88 -2.98 -14.15
CA ALA A 75 2.83 -3.76 -14.78
C ALA A 75 3.34 -5.16 -15.17
N SER A 76 4.55 -5.24 -15.71
CA SER A 76 5.18 -6.49 -16.09
C SER A 76 5.43 -7.39 -14.88
N SER A 77 5.97 -6.82 -13.80
CA SER A 77 6.23 -7.52 -12.55
C SER A 77 4.93 -8.00 -11.88
N VAL A 78 3.94 -7.12 -11.80
CA VAL A 78 2.62 -7.44 -11.25
C VAL A 78 1.94 -8.53 -12.07
N GLY A 79 2.04 -8.45 -13.41
CA GLY A 79 1.47 -9.47 -14.28
C GLY A 79 2.02 -10.85 -14.01
N ARG A 80 3.32 -10.97 -13.77
CA ARG A 80 3.94 -12.26 -13.41
C ARG A 80 3.42 -12.79 -12.07
N LEU A 81 3.24 -11.91 -11.09
CA LEU A 81 2.70 -12.29 -9.79
C LEU A 81 1.24 -12.75 -9.90
N VAL A 82 0.45 -12.07 -10.71
CA VAL A 82 -0.95 -12.46 -10.98
C VAL A 82 -1.00 -13.81 -11.68
N ALA A 83 -0.12 -14.03 -12.66
CA ALA A 83 -0.02 -15.34 -13.34
C ALA A 83 0.34 -16.46 -12.36
N GLY A 84 1.05 -16.15 -11.29
CA GLY A 84 1.39 -17.09 -10.21
C GLY A 84 0.27 -17.31 -9.20
N GLY A 85 -0.89 -16.64 -9.34
CA GLY A 85 -2.08 -16.89 -8.52
C GLY A 85 -2.49 -15.78 -7.58
N LEU A 86 -1.76 -14.64 -7.54
CA LEU A 86 -2.13 -13.52 -6.68
C LEU A 86 -3.25 -12.68 -7.30
N THR A 87 -4.03 -12.01 -6.45
CA THR A 87 -4.96 -10.99 -6.93
C THR A 87 -4.17 -9.79 -7.46
N TRP A 88 -4.81 -8.99 -8.32
CA TRP A 88 -4.18 -7.82 -8.93
C TRP A 88 -3.69 -6.82 -7.87
N GLN A 89 -4.53 -6.52 -6.88
CA GLN A 89 -4.17 -5.58 -5.83
C GLN A 89 -3.09 -6.11 -4.91
N ASP A 90 -3.14 -7.39 -4.52
CA ASP A 90 -2.11 -7.98 -3.68
C ASP A 90 -0.77 -8.05 -4.42
N ALA A 91 -0.81 -8.36 -5.71
CA ALA A 91 0.38 -8.40 -6.56
C ALA A 91 1.07 -7.05 -6.60
N GLN A 92 0.34 -5.95 -6.76
CA GLN A 92 0.97 -4.64 -6.77
C GLN A 92 1.45 -4.22 -5.38
N ALA A 93 0.73 -4.57 -4.31
CA ALA A 93 1.21 -4.31 -2.95
C ALA A 93 2.55 -5.01 -2.70
N ILE A 94 2.67 -6.26 -3.11
CA ILE A 94 3.90 -7.04 -2.99
C ILE A 94 5.02 -6.42 -3.83
N ASP A 95 4.74 -6.07 -5.08
CA ASP A 95 5.72 -5.46 -5.96
C ASP A 95 6.26 -4.14 -5.37
N THR A 96 5.37 -3.32 -4.83
CA THR A 96 5.73 -2.06 -4.19
C THR A 96 6.57 -2.27 -2.92
N ALA A 97 6.27 -3.31 -2.15
CA ALA A 97 6.93 -3.59 -0.87
C ALA A 97 8.28 -4.30 -1.01
N ARG A 98 8.55 -4.93 -2.14
CA ARG A 98 9.81 -5.65 -2.36
C ARG A 98 11.02 -4.75 -2.25
N PRO A 99 12.19 -5.29 -1.82
CA PRO A 99 13.43 -4.53 -1.85
C PRO A 99 13.71 -3.95 -3.23
N GLY A 100 14.20 -2.73 -3.25
CA GLY A 100 14.52 -2.01 -4.47
C GLY A 100 15.56 -0.94 -4.22
N ALA A 101 15.83 -0.11 -5.24
CA ALA A 101 16.87 0.91 -5.16
C ALA A 101 16.59 1.95 -4.06
N GLU A 102 15.34 2.40 -3.96
CA GLU A 102 14.96 3.42 -2.98
C GLU A 102 14.83 2.83 -1.57
N TRP A 103 14.33 1.62 -1.46
CA TRP A 103 14.10 0.93 -0.19
C TRP A 103 14.79 -0.44 -0.22
N PRO A 104 16.11 -0.49 0.05
CA PRO A 104 16.89 -1.73 -0.10
C PRO A 104 16.41 -2.91 0.75
N ARG A 105 15.75 -2.63 1.88
CA ARG A 105 15.20 -3.68 2.74
C ARG A 105 13.73 -3.96 2.47
N GLY A 106 13.16 -3.29 1.49
CA GLY A 106 11.72 -3.34 1.24
C GLY A 106 10.93 -2.52 2.25
N LEU A 107 9.62 -2.63 2.17
CA LEU A 107 8.68 -1.88 3.01
C LEU A 107 7.67 -2.84 3.64
N PRO A 108 7.20 -2.56 4.87
CA PRO A 108 6.10 -3.32 5.43
C PRO A 108 4.78 -2.93 4.78
N VAL A 109 3.88 -3.90 4.66
CA VAL A 109 2.50 -3.68 4.19
C VAL A 109 1.58 -3.57 5.40
N VAL A 110 0.88 -2.46 5.49
CA VAL A 110 -0.19 -2.26 6.47
C VAL A 110 -1.44 -2.92 5.93
N THR A 111 -2.03 -3.83 6.69
CA THR A 111 -3.10 -4.68 6.19
C THR A 111 -3.97 -5.21 7.34
N THR A 112 -5.25 -5.48 7.05
CA THR A 112 -6.10 -6.24 7.96
C THR A 112 -5.99 -7.75 7.72
N PHE A 113 -5.21 -8.16 6.70
CA PHE A 113 -5.12 -9.56 6.27
C PHE A 113 -3.66 -9.98 6.08
N PRO A 114 -2.85 -10.03 7.17
CA PRO A 114 -1.42 -10.31 7.05
C PRO A 114 -1.07 -11.64 6.39
N ASP A 115 -1.96 -12.64 6.50
CA ASP A 115 -1.71 -13.96 5.91
C ASP A 115 -1.51 -13.93 4.40
N ALA A 116 -2.08 -12.93 3.72
CA ALA A 116 -1.92 -12.78 2.27
C ALA A 116 -0.46 -12.57 1.85
N TYR A 117 0.40 -12.15 2.78
CA TYR A 117 1.80 -11.78 2.48
C TYR A 117 2.84 -12.72 3.05
N HIS A 118 2.47 -13.67 3.91
CA HIS A 118 3.42 -14.53 4.61
C HIS A 118 4.30 -15.34 3.67
N LEU A 119 3.71 -15.94 2.64
CA LEU A 119 4.46 -16.79 1.70
C LEU A 119 5.37 -16.01 0.76
N CYS A 120 5.19 -14.71 0.68
CA CYS A 120 5.98 -13.84 -0.18
C CYS A 120 7.17 -13.20 0.54
N GLY A 121 7.35 -13.48 1.81
CA GLY A 121 8.43 -12.90 2.61
C GLY A 121 8.30 -11.40 2.85
N ILE A 122 7.09 -10.87 2.76
CA ILE A 122 6.80 -9.44 2.97
C ILE A 122 6.43 -9.22 4.44
N ALA A 123 7.09 -8.25 5.09
CA ALA A 123 6.74 -7.86 6.44
C ALA A 123 5.38 -7.15 6.44
N THR A 124 4.62 -7.33 7.52
CA THR A 124 3.30 -6.72 7.66
C THR A 124 3.17 -5.94 8.96
N ILE A 125 2.32 -4.93 8.92
CA ILE A 125 1.83 -4.22 10.11
C ILE A 125 0.32 -4.49 10.16
N PRO A 126 -0.12 -5.39 11.04
CA PRO A 126 -1.56 -5.73 11.09
C PRO A 126 -2.38 -4.61 11.73
N LEU A 127 -3.56 -4.43 11.19
CA LEU A 127 -4.54 -3.48 11.73
C LEU A 127 -5.59 -4.16 12.61
#